data_245a53e379a0cb63d06fb09d06bfa81f
#
_entry.id   245a53e379a0cb63d06fb09d06bfa81f
#
_cell.length_a   1.000
_cell.length_b   1.000
_cell.length_c   1.000
_cell.angle_alpha   90.00
_cell.angle_beta   90.00
_cell.angle_gamma   90.00
#
_symmetry.space_group_name_H-M   'P 1'
#
loop_
_entity.id
_entity.type
_entity.pdbx_description
1 polymer ?
#
loop_
_entity_poly.entity_id
_entity_poly.type
_entity_poly.pdbx_seq_one_letter_code
_entity_poly.pdbx_strand_id
1 'polypeptide(L)'
;MTTQMDDSGITTVSQIKKLLAASDGFKLKSASRDEKYRWLESVLKRFIFFDLKRDEKGLLRGYMKQMTGISESQLTRLIKKQLFNGKISAAWGQRNKFPKIYTREDIELLAETDNLHERLAGPATKNILERELKFGDIRYKRLSGISVSHIYNLRETTAYRFK
;
A
#
# COMPACT_ATOMS: atom_id res chain seq x y z
N MET A 1 -3.39 17.42 -23.46
CA MET A 1 -2.33 17.08 -24.42
C MET A 1 -1.59 15.87 -23.87
N THR A 2 -1.86 14.68 -24.38
CA THR A 2 -1.25 13.41 -23.92
C THR A 2 0.07 13.27 -24.62
N THR A 3 1.17 13.46 -23.91
CA THR A 3 2.52 13.26 -24.47
C THR A 3 2.80 11.77 -24.48
N GLN A 4 2.66 11.16 -25.64
CA GLN A 4 2.98 9.75 -25.84
C GLN A 4 4.50 9.57 -25.77
N MET A 5 4.97 8.62 -24.94
CA MET A 5 6.38 8.27 -24.85
C MET A 5 6.78 7.50 -26.12
N ASP A 6 7.26 8.20 -27.14
CA ASP A 6 7.80 7.56 -28.32
C ASP A 6 9.33 7.54 -28.26
N ASP A 7 9.87 6.40 -27.88
CA ASP A 7 11.29 6.07 -27.90
C ASP A 7 11.60 4.92 -28.91
N SER A 8 10.69 4.71 -29.87
CA SER A 8 10.77 3.63 -30.85
C SER A 8 12.08 3.65 -31.67
N GLY A 9 12.69 4.84 -31.85
CA GLY A 9 13.98 5.00 -32.50
C GLY A 9 15.19 4.49 -31.72
N ILE A 10 15.03 4.16 -30.41
CA ILE A 10 16.11 3.65 -29.57
C ILE A 10 16.06 2.12 -29.53
N THR A 11 16.97 1.50 -30.30
CA THR A 11 17.02 0.04 -30.46
C THR A 11 18.28 -0.61 -29.89
N THR A 12 19.32 0.18 -29.54
CA THR A 12 20.60 -0.34 -29.08
C THR A 12 21.01 0.27 -27.72
N VAL A 13 21.73 -0.51 -26.91
CA VAL A 13 22.27 -0.06 -25.61
C VAL A 13 23.27 1.09 -25.78
N SER A 14 24.00 1.14 -26.93
CA SER A 14 24.92 2.24 -27.25
C SER A 14 24.19 3.57 -27.47
N GLN A 15 23.00 3.56 -28.07
CA GLN A 15 22.15 4.74 -28.20
C GLN A 15 21.65 5.22 -26.82
N ILE A 16 21.29 4.30 -25.93
CA ILE A 16 20.91 4.64 -24.53
C ILE A 16 22.09 5.33 -23.82
N LYS A 17 23.31 4.81 -23.95
CA LYS A 17 24.51 5.42 -23.38
C LYS A 17 24.72 6.86 -23.85
N LYS A 18 24.59 7.10 -25.15
CA LYS A 18 24.68 8.45 -25.72
C LYS A 18 23.58 9.36 -25.24
N LEU A 19 22.35 8.88 -25.15
CA LEU A 19 21.20 9.63 -24.67
C LEU A 19 21.36 10.01 -23.18
N LEU A 20 21.79 9.09 -22.32
CA LEU A 20 22.07 9.38 -20.93
C LEU A 20 23.18 10.40 -20.73
N ALA A 21 24.21 10.39 -21.59
CA ALA A 21 25.30 11.36 -21.57
C ALA A 21 24.88 12.75 -22.05
N ALA A 22 23.90 12.82 -22.98
CA ALA A 22 23.44 14.08 -23.59
C ALA A 22 22.28 14.73 -22.82
N SER A 23 21.59 13.99 -21.91
CA SER A 23 20.34 14.41 -21.28
C SER A 23 20.50 14.65 -19.79
N ASP A 24 21.11 15.77 -19.40
CA ASP A 24 20.91 16.35 -18.08
C ASP A 24 19.49 16.94 -18.01
N GLY A 25 18.51 16.13 -17.56
CA GLY A 25 17.21 16.65 -17.15
C GLY A 25 15.96 16.17 -17.88
N PHE A 26 16.01 15.24 -18.83
CA PHE A 26 14.80 14.69 -19.44
C PHE A 26 14.04 13.82 -18.43
N LYS A 27 12.96 14.38 -17.86
CA LYS A 27 11.99 13.66 -17.03
C LYS A 27 10.64 13.68 -17.73
N LEU A 28 10.08 12.52 -18.01
CA LEU A 28 8.71 12.40 -18.48
C LEU A 28 7.73 12.71 -17.35
N LYS A 29 7.25 13.96 -17.34
CA LYS A 29 6.52 14.54 -16.22
C LYS A 29 5.04 14.17 -16.09
N SER A 30 4.40 13.51 -17.07
CA SER A 30 2.93 13.38 -17.08
C SER A 30 2.33 12.03 -17.45
N ALA A 31 3.11 10.96 -17.52
CA ALA A 31 2.55 9.65 -17.84
C ALA A 31 1.83 9.03 -16.61
N SER A 32 0.65 8.46 -16.83
CA SER A 32 -0.06 7.69 -15.82
C SER A 32 0.76 6.48 -15.35
N ARG A 33 0.44 5.92 -14.19
CA ARG A 33 1.13 4.74 -13.65
C ARG A 33 1.06 3.54 -14.61
N ASP A 34 -0.08 3.35 -15.26
CA ASP A 34 -0.28 2.24 -16.20
C ASP A 34 0.49 2.43 -17.50
N GLU A 35 0.60 3.67 -17.99
CA GLU A 35 1.44 4.01 -19.14
C GLU A 35 2.91 3.75 -18.85
N LYS A 36 3.41 4.18 -17.68
CA LYS A 36 4.79 3.90 -17.25
C LYS A 36 5.07 2.40 -17.20
N TYR A 37 4.12 1.61 -16.72
CA TYR A 37 4.29 0.15 -16.59
C TYR A 37 4.25 -0.55 -17.94
N ARG A 38 3.35 -0.13 -18.85
CA ARG A 38 3.33 -0.64 -20.23
C ARG A 38 4.62 -0.29 -20.97
N TRP A 39 5.10 0.93 -20.81
CA TRP A 39 6.37 1.34 -21.40
C TRP A 39 7.55 0.55 -20.84
N LEU A 40 7.65 0.38 -19.51
CA LEU A 40 8.68 -0.46 -18.90
C LEU A 40 8.67 -1.90 -19.45
N GLU A 41 7.49 -2.48 -19.59
CA GLU A 41 7.34 -3.81 -20.17
C GLU A 41 7.83 -3.87 -21.61
N SER A 42 7.49 -2.87 -22.42
CA SER A 42 7.97 -2.78 -23.83
C SER A 42 9.49 -2.65 -23.92
N VAL A 43 10.10 -1.82 -23.07
CA VAL A 43 11.56 -1.65 -23.01
C VAL A 43 12.25 -2.94 -22.58
N LEU A 44 11.77 -3.62 -21.54
CA LEU A 44 12.36 -4.89 -21.08
C LEU A 44 12.30 -5.99 -22.16
N LYS A 45 11.22 -6.03 -22.94
CA LYS A 45 11.07 -6.96 -24.08
C LYS A 45 11.95 -6.57 -25.25
N ARG A 46 11.96 -5.29 -25.65
CA ARG A 46 12.72 -4.77 -26.79
C ARG A 46 14.22 -5.05 -26.66
N PHE A 47 14.78 -4.84 -25.48
CA PHE A 47 16.21 -5.01 -25.23
C PHE A 47 16.59 -6.40 -24.72
N ILE A 48 15.64 -7.33 -24.65
CA ILE A 48 15.85 -8.69 -24.09
C ILE A 48 16.62 -8.60 -22.77
N PHE A 49 16.12 -7.77 -21.85
CA PHE A 49 16.82 -7.35 -20.63
C PHE A 49 17.50 -8.48 -19.86
N PHE A 50 16.90 -9.67 -19.84
CA PHE A 50 17.39 -10.78 -19.02
C PHE A 50 18.67 -11.40 -19.58
N ASP A 51 18.93 -11.25 -20.87
CA ASP A 51 20.09 -11.81 -21.57
C ASP A 51 21.27 -10.82 -21.65
N LEU A 52 21.04 -9.55 -21.26
CA LEU A 52 22.08 -8.53 -21.27
C LEU A 52 23.17 -8.79 -20.22
N LYS A 53 24.39 -8.29 -20.48
CA LYS A 53 25.50 -8.27 -19.52
C LYS A 53 25.20 -7.30 -18.36
N ARG A 54 25.92 -7.46 -17.25
CA ARG A 54 25.71 -6.69 -16.02
C ARG A 54 25.75 -5.18 -16.24
N ASP A 55 26.73 -4.70 -17.01
CA ASP A 55 26.92 -3.27 -17.28
C ASP A 55 25.80 -2.70 -18.16
N GLU A 56 25.38 -3.46 -19.15
CA GLU A 56 24.25 -3.10 -20.02
C GLU A 56 22.92 -3.05 -19.24
N LYS A 57 22.69 -4.02 -18.33
CA LYS A 57 21.58 -4.00 -17.39
C LYS A 57 21.59 -2.75 -16.52
N GLY A 58 22.77 -2.33 -16.06
CA GLY A 58 22.96 -1.10 -15.29
C GLY A 58 22.55 0.15 -16.07
N LEU A 59 23.02 0.27 -17.32
CA LEU A 59 22.67 1.36 -18.21
C LEU A 59 21.17 1.41 -18.50
N LEU A 60 20.55 0.26 -18.81
CA LEU A 60 19.13 0.21 -19.10
C LEU A 60 18.27 0.53 -17.89
N ARG A 61 18.70 0.13 -16.68
CA ARG A 61 18.05 0.52 -15.42
C ARG A 61 18.13 2.03 -15.19
N GLY A 62 19.30 2.63 -15.41
CA GLY A 62 19.47 4.09 -15.34
C GLY A 62 18.51 4.80 -16.27
N TYR A 63 18.42 4.34 -17.51
CA TYR A 63 17.48 4.87 -18.51
C TYR A 63 16.03 4.76 -18.07
N MET A 64 15.59 3.57 -17.66
CA MET A 64 14.21 3.35 -17.17
C MET A 64 13.87 4.23 -15.98
N LYS A 65 14.81 4.39 -15.03
CA LYS A 65 14.65 5.24 -13.85
C LYS A 65 14.52 6.72 -14.23
N GLN A 66 15.38 7.21 -15.10
CA GLN A 66 15.38 8.61 -15.56
C GLN A 66 14.07 8.94 -16.29
N MET A 67 13.64 8.08 -17.19
CA MET A 67 12.44 8.29 -18.00
C MET A 67 11.16 8.22 -17.20
N THR A 68 11.05 7.28 -16.25
CA THR A 68 9.79 7.06 -15.50
C THR A 68 9.72 7.78 -14.15
N GLY A 69 10.86 8.19 -13.60
CA GLY A 69 10.96 8.72 -12.24
C GLY A 69 10.66 7.70 -11.14
N ILE A 70 10.64 6.40 -11.46
CA ILE A 70 10.38 5.32 -10.50
C ILE A 70 11.65 5.07 -9.67
N SER A 71 11.48 4.82 -8.36
CA SER A 71 12.60 4.51 -7.47
C SER A 71 13.28 3.17 -7.84
N GLU A 72 14.57 3.04 -7.53
CA GLU A 72 15.36 1.83 -7.82
C GLU A 72 14.73 0.57 -7.20
N SER A 73 14.26 0.68 -5.96
CA SER A 73 13.60 -0.43 -5.26
C SER A 73 12.30 -0.87 -5.94
N GLN A 74 11.52 0.10 -6.44
CA GLN A 74 10.29 -0.19 -7.18
C GLN A 74 10.59 -0.79 -8.55
N LEU A 75 11.57 -0.24 -9.26
CA LEU A 75 12.02 -0.76 -10.56
C LEU A 75 12.48 -2.21 -10.44
N THR A 76 13.29 -2.54 -9.42
CA THR A 76 13.74 -3.91 -9.15
C THR A 76 12.56 -4.86 -8.93
N ARG A 77 11.52 -4.44 -8.17
CA ARG A 77 10.31 -5.25 -7.98
C ARG A 77 9.54 -5.47 -9.27
N LEU A 78 9.45 -4.44 -10.13
CA LEU A 78 8.74 -4.53 -11.41
C LEU A 78 9.48 -5.44 -12.41
N ILE A 79 10.83 -5.36 -12.47
CA ILE A 79 11.65 -6.26 -13.28
C ILE A 79 11.49 -7.72 -12.83
N LYS A 80 11.53 -7.98 -11.50
CA LYS A 80 11.25 -9.32 -10.96
C LYS A 80 9.84 -9.79 -11.32
N LYS A 81 8.84 -8.91 -11.23
CA LYS A 81 7.46 -9.24 -11.59
C LYS A 81 7.33 -9.60 -13.08
N GLN A 82 8.04 -8.89 -13.96
CA GLN A 82 8.11 -9.22 -15.40
C GLN A 82 8.72 -10.60 -15.61
N LEU A 83 9.79 -10.94 -14.90
CA LEU A 83 10.48 -12.23 -15.00
C LEU A 83 9.55 -13.39 -14.61
N PHE A 84 8.84 -13.26 -13.46
CA PHE A 84 8.02 -14.35 -12.95
C PHE A 84 6.64 -14.46 -13.60
N ASN A 85 6.01 -13.34 -13.94
CA ASN A 85 4.62 -13.29 -14.41
C ASN A 85 4.48 -12.95 -15.88
N GLY A 86 5.58 -12.63 -16.58
CA GLY A 86 5.56 -12.18 -17.99
C GLY A 86 4.88 -10.83 -18.23
N LYS A 87 4.37 -10.19 -17.18
CA LYS A 87 3.59 -8.94 -17.24
C LYS A 87 3.88 -8.01 -16.05
N ILE A 88 3.93 -6.69 -16.36
CA ILE A 88 3.94 -5.63 -15.33
C ILE A 88 2.52 -5.06 -15.23
N SER A 89 1.72 -5.52 -14.30
CA SER A 89 0.41 -4.94 -14.00
C SER A 89 0.45 -4.14 -12.72
N ALA A 90 -0.25 -3.00 -12.68
CA ALA A 90 -0.54 -2.34 -11.41
C ALA A 90 -1.39 -3.29 -10.57
N ALA A 91 -0.92 -3.66 -9.39
CA ALA A 91 -1.78 -4.36 -8.45
C ALA A 91 -2.79 -3.33 -7.92
N TRP A 92 -4.00 -3.37 -8.42
CA TRP A 92 -5.15 -2.73 -7.79
C TRP A 92 -5.58 -3.60 -6.61
N GLY A 93 -4.68 -3.79 -5.64
CA GLY A 93 -5.06 -4.41 -4.39
C GLY A 93 -5.83 -3.39 -3.59
N GLN A 94 -7.10 -3.65 -3.34
CA GLN A 94 -7.72 -3.07 -2.15
C GLN A 94 -6.80 -3.47 -1.00
N ARG A 95 -6.24 -2.48 -0.29
CA ARG A 95 -5.61 -2.77 0.98
C ARG A 95 -6.63 -3.52 1.79
N ASN A 96 -6.33 -4.76 2.16
CA ASN A 96 -7.15 -5.50 3.11
C ASN A 96 -7.27 -4.60 4.34
N LYS A 97 -8.42 -3.94 4.47
CA LYS A 97 -8.73 -3.23 5.70
C LYS A 97 -8.75 -4.30 6.77
N PHE A 98 -7.99 -4.12 7.84
CA PHE A 98 -8.11 -4.99 9.00
C PHE A 98 -9.59 -5.09 9.37
N PRO A 99 -10.16 -6.29 9.51
CA PRO A 99 -11.54 -6.44 9.89
C PRO A 99 -11.74 -5.71 11.23
N LYS A 100 -12.75 -4.85 11.29
CA LYS A 100 -13.12 -4.21 12.55
C LYS A 100 -13.70 -5.30 13.44
N ILE A 101 -13.01 -5.61 14.52
CA ILE A 101 -13.44 -6.60 15.51
C ILE A 101 -14.69 -6.10 16.26
N TYR A 102 -14.70 -4.82 16.60
CA TYR A 102 -15.80 -4.19 17.35
C TYR A 102 -16.65 -3.36 16.40
N THR A 103 -17.98 -3.61 16.46
CA THR A 103 -18.98 -2.86 15.67
C THR A 103 -19.30 -1.53 16.34
N ARG A 104 -20.12 -0.72 15.69
CA ARG A 104 -20.63 0.52 16.27
C ARG A 104 -21.47 0.24 17.52
N GLU A 105 -22.30 -0.79 17.48
CA GLU A 105 -23.13 -1.24 18.60
C GLU A 105 -22.28 -1.65 19.81
N ASP A 106 -21.15 -2.33 19.62
CA ASP A 106 -20.23 -2.66 20.69
C ASP A 106 -19.63 -1.39 21.33
N ILE A 107 -19.30 -0.38 20.51
CA ILE A 107 -18.76 0.90 21.01
C ILE A 107 -19.83 1.66 21.80
N GLU A 108 -21.06 1.68 21.32
CA GLU A 108 -22.19 2.30 22.00
C GLU A 108 -22.49 1.59 23.33
N LEU A 109 -22.46 0.26 23.35
CA LEU A 109 -22.62 -0.53 24.58
C LEU A 109 -21.49 -0.26 25.59
N LEU A 110 -20.23 -0.11 25.11
CA LEU A 110 -19.12 0.29 25.98
C LEU A 110 -19.38 1.69 26.57
N ALA A 111 -19.88 2.63 25.79
CA ALA A 111 -20.18 3.97 26.28
C ALA A 111 -21.32 3.95 27.31
N GLU A 112 -22.37 3.17 27.09
CA GLU A 112 -23.46 2.97 28.05
C GLU A 112 -22.94 2.39 29.37
N THR A 113 -22.08 1.36 29.29
CA THR A 113 -21.46 0.75 30.47
C THR A 113 -20.59 1.75 31.24
N ASP A 114 -19.78 2.53 30.52
CA ASP A 114 -18.93 3.56 31.11
C ASP A 114 -19.76 4.66 31.80
N ASN A 115 -20.86 5.09 31.18
CA ASN A 115 -21.76 6.09 31.76
C ASN A 115 -22.44 5.60 33.03
N LEU A 116 -22.87 4.31 33.10
CA LEU A 116 -23.45 3.69 34.27
C LEU A 116 -22.46 3.58 35.43
N HIS A 117 -21.18 3.44 35.15
CA HIS A 117 -20.12 3.22 36.12
C HIS A 117 -19.15 4.40 36.28
N GLU A 118 -19.55 5.61 35.86
CA GLU A 118 -18.74 6.85 35.96
C GLU A 118 -17.36 6.74 35.33
N ARG A 119 -17.28 6.03 34.18
CA ARG A 119 -16.07 5.89 33.37
C ARG A 119 -14.83 5.44 34.14
N LEU A 120 -14.90 4.28 34.72
CA LEU A 120 -13.82 3.66 35.51
C LEU A 120 -12.54 3.45 34.67
N ALA A 121 -11.43 3.16 35.35
CA ALA A 121 -10.16 2.79 34.68
C ALA A 121 -10.35 1.53 33.82
N GLY A 122 -9.61 1.44 32.70
CA GLY A 122 -9.73 0.36 31.72
C GLY A 122 -9.73 -1.05 32.31
N PRO A 123 -8.88 -1.41 33.29
CA PRO A 123 -8.93 -2.73 33.94
C PRO A 123 -10.24 -2.98 34.67
N ALA A 124 -10.79 -1.98 35.38
CA ALA A 124 -12.06 -2.12 36.08
C ALA A 124 -13.22 -2.26 35.07
N THR A 125 -13.27 -1.45 34.03
CA THR A 125 -14.24 -1.60 32.95
C THR A 125 -14.17 -2.99 32.34
N LYS A 126 -12.98 -3.51 32.06
CA LYS A 126 -12.82 -4.87 31.51
C LYS A 126 -13.46 -5.92 32.41
N ASN A 127 -13.22 -5.85 33.70
CA ASN A 127 -13.81 -6.77 34.67
C ASN A 127 -15.36 -6.70 34.68
N ILE A 128 -15.92 -5.49 34.47
CA ILE A 128 -17.39 -5.32 34.37
C ILE A 128 -17.89 -6.01 33.11
N LEU A 129 -17.26 -5.77 31.93
CA LEU A 129 -17.65 -6.38 30.65
C LEU A 129 -17.61 -7.92 30.72
N GLU A 130 -16.59 -8.50 31.37
CA GLU A 130 -16.49 -9.94 31.59
C GLU A 130 -17.59 -10.45 32.52
N ARG A 131 -17.93 -9.69 33.57
CA ARG A 131 -18.96 -10.05 34.57
C ARG A 131 -20.35 -10.01 33.94
N GLU A 132 -20.68 -8.98 33.14
CA GLU A 132 -21.97 -8.87 32.47
C GLU A 132 -22.23 -10.05 31.51
N LEU A 133 -21.19 -10.50 30.79
CA LEU A 133 -21.32 -11.73 30.01
C LEU A 133 -21.58 -12.96 30.88
N LYS A 134 -20.93 -13.09 32.04
CA LYS A 134 -21.15 -14.19 33.01
C LYS A 134 -22.57 -14.18 33.58
N PHE A 135 -23.17 -13.01 33.73
CA PHE A 135 -24.56 -12.86 34.16
C PHE A 135 -25.59 -13.16 33.07
N GLY A 136 -25.12 -13.47 31.83
CA GLY A 136 -25.95 -13.94 30.75
C GLY A 136 -26.26 -12.89 29.67
N ASP A 137 -25.73 -11.66 29.77
CA ASP A 137 -25.93 -10.68 28.70
C ASP A 137 -25.02 -10.92 27.50
N ILE A 138 -25.59 -11.57 26.49
CA ILE A 138 -24.88 -11.98 25.25
C ILE A 138 -24.31 -10.77 24.48
N ARG A 139 -24.83 -9.55 24.65
CA ARG A 139 -24.34 -8.35 23.98
C ARG A 139 -22.87 -8.10 24.28
N TYR A 140 -22.41 -8.47 25.46
CA TYR A 140 -21.02 -8.30 25.90
C TYR A 140 -20.06 -9.36 25.35
N LYS A 141 -20.51 -10.34 24.56
CA LYS A 141 -19.68 -11.44 24.07
C LYS A 141 -18.39 -10.99 23.36
N ARG A 142 -18.46 -9.93 22.55
CA ARG A 142 -17.26 -9.39 21.89
C ARG A 142 -16.43 -8.51 22.81
N LEU A 143 -17.09 -7.71 23.63
CA LEU A 143 -16.44 -6.79 24.56
C LEU A 143 -15.76 -7.49 25.73
N SER A 144 -16.21 -8.65 26.18
CA SER A 144 -15.58 -9.41 27.27
C SER A 144 -14.13 -9.83 26.95
N GLY A 145 -13.81 -10.06 25.68
CA GLY A 145 -12.45 -10.38 25.22
C GLY A 145 -11.56 -9.17 24.92
N ILE A 146 -12.02 -7.94 25.19
CA ILE A 146 -11.28 -6.72 24.82
C ILE A 146 -10.02 -6.52 25.67
N SER A 147 -8.94 -6.03 25.06
CA SER A 147 -7.77 -5.60 25.81
C SER A 147 -7.97 -4.20 26.40
N VAL A 148 -7.33 -3.93 27.53
CA VAL A 148 -7.38 -2.62 28.21
C VAL A 148 -6.96 -1.48 27.26
N SER A 149 -5.90 -1.68 26.47
CA SER A 149 -5.45 -0.69 25.49
C SER A 149 -6.52 -0.43 24.42
N HIS A 150 -7.27 -1.46 24.02
CA HIS A 150 -8.32 -1.32 23.02
C HIS A 150 -9.54 -0.58 23.59
N ILE A 151 -9.86 -0.75 24.88
CA ILE A 151 -10.90 0.06 25.57
C ILE A 151 -10.56 1.55 25.44
N TYR A 152 -9.33 1.95 25.74
CA TYR A 152 -8.89 3.34 25.58
C TYR A 152 -8.97 3.81 24.12
N ASN A 153 -8.57 2.97 23.15
CA ASN A 153 -8.69 3.30 21.74
C ASN A 153 -10.15 3.50 21.28
N LEU A 154 -11.08 2.68 21.79
CA LEU A 154 -12.50 2.84 21.47
C LEU A 154 -13.11 4.10 22.08
N ARG A 155 -12.69 4.48 23.29
CA ARG A 155 -13.10 5.72 23.97
C ARG A 155 -12.73 6.99 23.20
N GLU A 156 -11.69 6.93 22.35
CA GLU A 156 -11.27 8.05 21.49
C GLU A 156 -12.07 8.12 20.17
N THR A 157 -12.90 7.13 19.89
CA THR A 157 -13.66 7.10 18.63
C THR A 157 -14.83 8.09 18.67
N THR A 158 -15.19 8.60 17.50
CA THR A 158 -16.35 9.49 17.33
C THR A 158 -17.64 8.81 17.79
N ALA A 159 -17.82 7.51 17.50
CA ALA A 159 -19.00 6.74 17.88
C ALA A 159 -19.19 6.68 19.41
N TYR A 160 -18.10 6.64 20.18
CA TYR A 160 -18.14 6.67 21.65
C TYR A 160 -18.48 8.07 22.20
N ARG A 161 -17.89 9.13 21.60
CA ARG A 161 -18.02 10.51 22.11
C ARG A 161 -19.42 11.12 21.89
N PHE A 162 -20.17 10.59 20.93
CA PHE A 162 -21.52 11.07 20.63
C PHE A 162 -22.65 10.27 21.32
N LYS A 163 -22.32 9.39 22.29
CA LYS A 163 -23.26 8.64 23.10
C LYS A 163 -23.21 9.13 24.57
#